data_3fa4947c0bf875813c588f928c3e6991
#
_entry.id   3fa4947c0bf875813c588f928c3e6991
#
_cell.length_a   1.000
_cell.length_b   1.000
_cell.length_c   1.000
_cell.angle_alpha   90.00
_cell.angle_beta   90.00
_cell.angle_gamma   90.00
#
_symmetry.space_group_name_H-M   'P 1'
#
loop_
_entity.id
_entity.type
_entity.pdbx_description
1 polymer ?
#
loop_
_entity_poly.entity_id
_entity_poly.type
_entity_poly.pdbx_seq_one_letter_code
_entity_poly.pdbx_strand_id
1 'polypeptide(L)'
;MTSGAGRVLGGRYTLLTPIAQGGMGEVWKARDRVSGHIVAAKVLRPELAGEELSLSRLRLEARNSMSISHPNIANTQDSGEEDGIGWIIMELVDGYPLTDYLRGGSRIEPEYLMPILVQVAMALGAAARAGVVHRDIKPANIIVRPDGMVKLTDFGISRARDQVNLTAAGMVMGTAQYLPPEQAMGELATPIGDLYALGVIAYEAAAGRRPFTGETQVDIAFAHVNDPVPPLPDFVPEPLADVILHLLEKDPAKRPESGSAAVREIAGAAKAMGISVTPRPLPLPKAAQQATETRTPMQPSVPILAPVRHLTRRTLPDEMLQPPSGLVPRVRSVTGRHAVVPRIIDEATTIAPSSTMIPITGRHPVLPHIIEEPAPTPSPNPLSPPTRVRRII
;
A
#
# COMPACT_ATOMS: atom_id res chain seq x y z
N MET A 1 -15.98 0.03 -20.01
CA MET A 1 -14.76 -0.19 -20.82
C MET A 1 -13.65 0.53 -20.09
N THR A 2 -12.66 -0.17 -19.57
CA THR A 2 -11.54 0.39 -18.82
C THR A 2 -10.64 1.18 -19.75
N SER A 3 -10.92 2.46 -19.88
CA SER A 3 -10.29 3.42 -20.80
C SER A 3 -8.86 3.83 -20.41
N GLY A 4 -8.15 3.03 -19.61
CA GLY A 4 -6.85 3.41 -19.06
C GLY A 4 -5.63 2.71 -19.65
N ALA A 5 -5.80 1.54 -20.28
CA ALA A 5 -4.68 0.81 -20.88
C ALA A 5 -4.06 1.59 -22.05
N GLY A 6 -2.73 1.69 -22.06
CA GLY A 6 -1.97 2.50 -23.01
C GLY A 6 -1.82 3.97 -22.66
N ARG A 7 -2.56 4.49 -21.64
CA ARG A 7 -2.35 5.86 -21.13
C ARG A 7 -0.93 5.99 -20.56
N VAL A 8 -0.31 7.14 -20.79
CA VAL A 8 1.02 7.48 -20.27
C VAL A 8 0.88 8.54 -19.21
N LEU A 9 1.38 8.27 -18.01
CA LEU A 9 1.39 9.21 -16.88
C LEU A 9 2.72 9.94 -16.84
N GLY A 10 2.68 11.28 -16.70
CA GLY A 10 3.87 12.13 -16.63
C GLY A 10 4.85 11.91 -17.78
N GLY A 11 4.38 11.54 -18.99
CA GLY A 11 5.22 11.22 -20.15
C GLY A 11 6.10 9.96 -20.01
N ARG A 12 6.07 9.27 -18.84
CA ARG A 12 7.02 8.20 -18.48
C ARG A 12 6.38 6.83 -18.24
N TYR A 13 5.25 6.75 -17.55
CA TYR A 13 4.70 5.48 -17.10
C TYR A 13 3.50 5.05 -17.94
N THR A 14 3.66 3.99 -18.75
CA THR A 14 2.58 3.46 -19.59
C THR A 14 1.75 2.45 -18.79
N LEU A 15 0.46 2.70 -18.60
CA LEU A 15 -0.49 1.78 -17.98
C LEU A 15 -0.70 0.54 -18.86
N LEU A 16 -0.62 -0.65 -18.27
CA LEU A 16 -0.74 -1.94 -18.96
C LEU A 16 -2.07 -2.61 -18.63
N THR A 17 -2.20 -3.12 -17.41
CA THR A 17 -3.37 -3.87 -16.95
C THR A 17 -3.79 -3.42 -15.55
N PRO A 18 -5.09 -3.35 -15.24
CA PRO A 18 -5.54 -3.07 -13.88
C PRO A 18 -5.20 -4.26 -12.97
N ILE A 19 -4.82 -3.95 -11.73
CA ILE A 19 -4.52 -4.93 -10.67
C ILE A 19 -5.63 -4.94 -9.61
N ALA A 20 -6.03 -3.74 -9.16
CA ALA A 20 -7.01 -3.56 -8.11
C ALA A 20 -7.80 -2.27 -8.30
N GLN A 21 -8.99 -2.23 -7.72
CA GLN A 21 -9.84 -1.05 -7.69
C GLN A 21 -10.24 -0.75 -6.25
N GLY A 22 -10.02 0.49 -5.83
CA GLY A 22 -10.38 0.99 -4.49
C GLY A 22 -11.34 2.18 -4.53
N GLY A 23 -11.71 2.71 -3.37
CA GLY A 23 -12.65 3.83 -3.27
C GLY A 23 -12.17 5.11 -3.98
N MET A 24 -10.89 5.45 -3.84
CA MET A 24 -10.30 6.70 -4.37
C MET A 24 -9.56 6.52 -5.69
N GLY A 25 -9.12 5.31 -6.03
CA GLY A 25 -8.24 5.09 -7.17
C GLY A 25 -8.24 3.66 -7.67
N GLU A 26 -7.58 3.49 -8.81
CA GLU A 26 -7.28 2.21 -9.41
C GLU A 26 -5.78 1.95 -9.33
N VAL A 27 -5.38 0.72 -9.06
CA VAL A 27 -3.98 0.30 -9.11
C VAL A 27 -3.75 -0.45 -10.41
N TRP A 28 -2.77 -0.01 -11.17
CA TRP A 28 -2.41 -0.54 -12.48
C TRP A 28 -1.00 -1.12 -12.45
N LYS A 29 -0.79 -2.19 -13.20
CA LYS A 29 0.52 -2.57 -13.66
C LYS A 29 0.95 -1.58 -14.74
N ALA A 30 2.11 -0.97 -14.61
CA ALA A 30 2.61 0.02 -15.55
C ALA A 30 4.06 -0.28 -15.94
N ARG A 31 4.49 0.23 -17.08
CA ARG A 31 5.89 0.15 -17.55
C ARG A 31 6.53 1.52 -17.46
N ASP A 32 7.61 1.62 -16.72
CA ASP A 32 8.49 2.79 -16.77
C ASP A 32 9.26 2.77 -18.10
N ARG A 33 9.04 3.78 -18.95
CA ARG A 33 9.63 3.89 -20.28
C ARG A 33 11.12 4.23 -20.25
N VAL A 34 11.61 4.75 -19.13
CA VAL A 34 13.02 5.12 -18.94
C VAL A 34 13.83 3.91 -18.49
N SER A 35 13.40 3.22 -17.44
CA SER A 35 14.13 2.06 -16.91
C SER A 35 13.73 0.73 -17.54
N GLY A 36 12.57 0.66 -18.22
CA GLY A 36 11.98 -0.57 -18.74
C GLY A 36 11.32 -1.45 -17.69
N HIS A 37 11.46 -1.12 -16.41
CA HIS A 37 10.90 -1.91 -15.31
C HIS A 37 9.38 -1.85 -15.26
N ILE A 38 8.81 -2.91 -14.68
CA ILE A 38 7.38 -2.95 -14.37
C ILE A 38 7.18 -2.45 -12.95
N VAL A 39 6.22 -1.54 -12.79
CA VAL A 39 5.88 -0.85 -11.54
C VAL A 39 4.38 -0.95 -11.28
N ALA A 40 3.94 -0.64 -10.08
CA ALA A 40 2.54 -0.38 -9.77
C ALA A 40 2.27 1.12 -9.85
N ALA A 41 1.15 1.50 -10.48
CA ALA A 41 0.68 2.88 -10.56
C ALA A 41 -0.69 2.98 -9.91
N LYS A 42 -0.79 3.71 -8.80
CA LYS A 42 -2.07 4.08 -8.19
C LYS A 42 -2.53 5.39 -8.82
N VAL A 43 -3.68 5.36 -9.46
CA VAL A 43 -4.22 6.48 -10.25
C VAL A 43 -5.56 6.88 -9.67
N LEU A 44 -5.77 8.17 -9.45
CA LEU A 44 -7.05 8.71 -9.00
C LEU A 44 -8.14 8.38 -10.04
N ARG A 45 -9.34 8.04 -9.57
CA ARG A 45 -10.47 7.77 -10.47
C ARG A 45 -10.84 9.02 -11.27
N PRO A 46 -11.25 8.85 -12.53
CA PRO A 46 -11.68 9.98 -13.37
C PRO A 46 -12.83 10.81 -12.76
N GLU A 47 -13.72 10.16 -11.98
CA GLU A 47 -14.84 10.82 -11.31
C GLU A 47 -14.41 11.79 -10.21
N LEU A 48 -13.19 11.63 -9.71
CA LEU A 48 -12.55 12.48 -8.70
C LEU A 48 -11.54 13.46 -9.32
N ALA A 49 -11.49 13.54 -10.65
CA ALA A 49 -10.56 14.42 -11.34
C ALA A 49 -10.84 15.89 -11.00
N GLY A 50 -9.80 16.61 -10.59
CA GLY A 50 -9.92 18.03 -10.18
C GLY A 50 -10.54 18.23 -8.79
N GLU A 51 -10.91 17.17 -8.08
CA GLU A 51 -11.36 17.29 -6.69
C GLU A 51 -10.16 17.53 -5.78
N GLU A 52 -9.98 18.77 -5.32
CA GLU A 52 -8.80 19.18 -4.55
C GLU A 52 -8.61 18.38 -3.26
N LEU A 53 -9.70 17.94 -2.62
CA LEU A 53 -9.61 17.09 -1.43
C LEU A 53 -8.98 15.75 -1.73
N SER A 54 -9.35 15.09 -2.82
CA SER A 54 -8.80 13.80 -3.26
C SER A 54 -7.36 13.95 -3.75
N LEU A 55 -7.05 15.02 -4.47
CA LEU A 55 -5.69 15.33 -4.91
C LEU A 55 -4.76 15.63 -3.73
N SER A 56 -5.19 16.45 -2.76
CA SER A 56 -4.39 16.76 -1.57
C SER A 56 -4.11 15.51 -0.73
N ARG A 57 -5.07 14.62 -0.61
CA ARG A 57 -4.90 13.30 0.02
C ARG A 57 -3.84 12.47 -0.71
N LEU A 58 -3.95 12.36 -2.03
CA LEU A 58 -2.97 11.58 -2.82
C LEU A 58 -1.55 12.15 -2.72
N ARG A 59 -1.41 13.49 -2.79
CA ARG A 59 -0.09 14.18 -2.61
C ARG A 59 0.51 13.90 -1.23
N LEU A 60 -0.31 13.87 -0.17
CA LEU A 60 0.15 13.59 1.17
C LEU A 60 0.56 12.10 1.31
N GLU A 61 -0.19 11.16 0.72
CA GLU A 61 0.15 9.73 0.64
C GLU A 61 1.51 9.53 -0.04
N ALA A 62 1.69 10.12 -1.20
CA ALA A 62 2.94 10.08 -1.92
C ALA A 62 4.11 10.58 -1.05
N ARG A 63 3.96 11.75 -0.44
CA ARG A 63 4.99 12.38 0.40
C ARG A 63 5.35 11.49 1.59
N ASN A 64 4.37 10.96 2.31
CA ASN A 64 4.59 10.09 3.46
C ASN A 64 5.28 8.78 3.05
N SER A 65 4.78 8.13 1.99
CA SER A 65 5.35 6.87 1.51
C SER A 65 6.77 7.03 0.97
N MET A 66 7.09 8.15 0.30
CA MET A 66 8.44 8.44 -0.19
C MET A 66 9.44 8.71 0.95
N SER A 67 8.97 9.12 2.14
CA SER A 67 9.84 9.40 3.28
C SER A 67 10.35 8.14 3.99
N ILE A 68 9.81 6.95 3.62
CA ILE A 68 10.12 5.70 4.31
C ILE A 68 10.83 4.75 3.36
N SER A 69 11.98 4.23 3.79
CA SER A 69 12.69 3.15 3.10
C SER A 69 12.89 1.99 4.05
N HIS A 70 12.27 0.84 3.76
CA HIS A 70 12.37 -0.37 4.57
C HIS A 70 12.10 -1.62 3.72
N PRO A 71 12.82 -2.75 3.95
CA PRO A 71 12.62 -3.97 3.15
C PRO A 71 11.19 -4.51 3.20
N ASN A 72 10.46 -4.28 4.29
CA ASN A 72 9.07 -4.72 4.45
C ASN A 72 8.03 -3.64 4.11
N ILE A 73 8.41 -2.62 3.36
CA ILE A 73 7.50 -1.57 2.84
C ILE A 73 7.68 -1.51 1.33
N ALA A 74 6.58 -1.44 0.58
CA ALA A 74 6.63 -1.22 -0.85
C ALA A 74 7.16 0.20 -1.13
N ASN A 75 8.26 0.29 -1.88
CA ASN A 75 8.93 1.55 -2.13
C ASN A 75 8.12 2.43 -3.07
N THR A 76 7.83 3.68 -2.67
CA THR A 76 7.24 4.70 -3.54
C THR A 76 8.36 5.43 -4.28
N GLN A 77 8.27 5.46 -5.61
CA GLN A 77 9.35 5.91 -6.50
C GLN A 77 9.10 7.31 -7.08
N ASP A 78 7.83 7.61 -7.37
CA ASP A 78 7.45 8.83 -8.07
C ASP A 78 5.98 9.18 -7.81
N SER A 79 5.60 10.42 -8.04
CA SER A 79 4.21 10.85 -8.01
C SER A 79 4.02 12.09 -8.88
N GLY A 80 2.82 12.28 -9.38
CA GLY A 80 2.54 13.45 -10.19
C GLY A 80 1.04 13.68 -10.35
N GLU A 81 0.75 14.71 -11.13
CA GLU A 81 -0.61 15.10 -11.47
C GLU A 81 -0.63 15.61 -12.91
N GLU A 82 -1.62 15.20 -13.68
CA GLU A 82 -1.81 15.61 -15.06
C GLU A 82 -3.31 15.64 -15.36
N ASP A 83 -3.81 16.74 -15.92
CA ASP A 83 -5.24 16.94 -16.23
C ASP A 83 -6.18 16.71 -15.02
N GLY A 84 -5.76 17.13 -13.83
CA GLY A 84 -6.51 16.95 -12.59
C GLY A 84 -6.57 15.51 -12.07
N ILE A 85 -5.82 14.60 -12.66
CA ILE A 85 -5.69 13.21 -12.23
C ILE A 85 -4.33 13.00 -11.58
N GLY A 86 -4.33 12.77 -10.28
CA GLY A 86 -3.13 12.44 -9.51
C GLY A 86 -2.76 10.97 -9.63
N TRP A 87 -1.46 10.67 -9.52
CA TRP A 87 -0.93 9.30 -9.54
C TRP A 87 0.29 9.14 -8.61
N ILE A 88 0.48 7.89 -8.15
CA ILE A 88 1.66 7.47 -7.36
C ILE A 88 2.25 6.23 -8.04
N ILE A 89 3.56 6.23 -8.23
CA ILE A 89 4.32 5.08 -8.74
C ILE A 89 5.03 4.39 -7.58
N MET A 90 4.84 3.09 -7.47
CA MET A 90 5.41 2.29 -6.41
C MET A 90 5.95 0.95 -6.92
N GLU A 91 6.71 0.28 -6.09
CA GLU A 91 7.17 -1.09 -6.31
C GLU A 91 5.97 -1.99 -6.62
N LEU A 92 6.05 -2.71 -7.75
CA LEU A 92 5.13 -3.81 -7.99
C LEU A 92 5.60 -5.03 -7.21
N VAL A 93 4.89 -5.33 -6.14
CA VAL A 93 5.20 -6.50 -5.29
C VAL A 93 4.63 -7.76 -5.95
N ASP A 94 5.50 -8.71 -6.27
CA ASP A 94 5.09 -10.03 -6.73
C ASP A 94 4.71 -10.87 -5.51
N GLY A 95 3.42 -11.12 -5.32
CA GLY A 95 2.88 -11.82 -4.15
C GLY A 95 1.36 -11.76 -4.08
N TYR A 96 0.82 -12.29 -3.00
CA TYR A 96 -0.61 -12.30 -2.73
C TYR A 96 -0.94 -11.48 -1.49
N PRO A 97 -2.04 -10.72 -1.47
CA PRO A 97 -2.49 -10.04 -0.27
C PRO A 97 -2.85 -11.07 0.81
N LEU A 98 -2.56 -10.75 2.06
CA LEU A 98 -2.84 -11.61 3.21
C LEU A 98 -4.34 -11.99 3.29
N THR A 99 -5.22 -11.12 2.77
CA THR A 99 -6.66 -11.41 2.62
C THR A 99 -6.91 -12.75 1.89
N ASP A 100 -6.10 -13.08 0.87
CA ASP A 100 -6.30 -14.31 0.09
C ASP A 100 -6.01 -15.57 0.89
N TYR A 101 -5.09 -15.48 1.87
CA TYR A 101 -4.77 -16.56 2.80
C TYR A 101 -5.83 -16.74 3.89
N LEU A 102 -6.59 -15.69 4.22
CA LEU A 102 -7.63 -15.69 5.28
C LEU A 102 -9.03 -15.97 4.75
N ARG A 103 -9.22 -16.11 3.44
CA ARG A 103 -10.54 -16.35 2.83
C ARG A 103 -11.21 -17.60 3.39
N GLY A 104 -12.53 -17.51 3.61
CA GLY A 104 -13.36 -18.63 4.07
C GLY A 104 -13.01 -19.13 5.47
N GLY A 105 -12.48 -18.26 6.33
CA GLY A 105 -12.09 -18.63 7.68
C GLY A 105 -10.83 -19.50 7.74
N SER A 106 -9.98 -19.43 6.71
CA SER A 106 -8.67 -20.12 6.70
C SER A 106 -7.77 -19.53 7.77
N ARG A 107 -6.95 -20.39 8.39
CA ARG A 107 -5.97 -20.05 9.40
C ARG A 107 -4.58 -20.12 8.82
N ILE A 108 -3.65 -19.41 9.46
CA ILE A 108 -2.23 -19.46 9.18
C ILE A 108 -1.55 -20.12 10.39
N GLU A 109 -0.84 -21.21 10.15
CA GLU A 109 -0.13 -21.91 11.22
C GLU A 109 0.92 -20.99 11.86
N PRO A 110 1.18 -21.13 13.19
CA PRO A 110 2.08 -20.24 13.93
C PRO A 110 3.48 -20.11 13.29
N GLU A 111 3.98 -21.17 12.68
CA GLU A 111 5.29 -21.19 12.02
C GLU A 111 5.40 -20.25 10.80
N TYR A 112 4.27 -19.89 10.18
CA TYR A 112 4.20 -18.90 9.10
C TYR A 112 3.72 -17.56 9.63
N LEU A 113 2.80 -17.56 10.61
CA LEU A 113 2.21 -16.34 11.14
C LEU A 113 3.25 -15.49 11.89
N MET A 114 4.07 -16.10 12.76
CA MET A 114 5.05 -15.37 13.56
C MET A 114 6.05 -14.56 12.71
N PRO A 115 6.66 -15.12 11.65
CA PRO A 115 7.49 -14.35 10.72
C PRO A 115 6.76 -13.19 10.05
N ILE A 116 5.48 -13.35 9.69
CA ILE A 116 4.67 -12.28 9.10
C ILE A 116 4.48 -11.14 10.10
N LEU A 117 4.07 -11.46 11.33
CA LEU A 117 3.82 -10.46 12.37
C LEU A 117 5.09 -9.65 12.71
N VAL A 118 6.24 -10.32 12.82
CA VAL A 118 7.54 -9.64 13.04
C VAL A 118 7.83 -8.66 11.91
N GLN A 119 7.69 -9.07 10.66
CA GLN A 119 7.97 -8.22 9.50
C GLN A 119 7.05 -7.00 9.44
N VAL A 120 5.74 -7.18 9.70
CA VAL A 120 4.80 -6.06 9.75
C VAL A 120 5.13 -5.12 10.92
N ALA A 121 5.41 -5.64 12.11
CA ALA A 121 5.80 -4.82 13.26
C ALA A 121 7.11 -4.03 13.01
N MET A 122 8.08 -4.63 12.30
CA MET A 122 9.31 -3.93 11.85
C MET A 122 8.99 -2.78 10.91
N ALA A 123 8.11 -3.01 9.93
CA ALA A 123 7.64 -2.00 8.98
C ALA A 123 6.93 -0.84 9.70
N LEU A 124 6.01 -1.14 10.62
CA LEU A 124 5.30 -0.14 11.43
C LEU A 124 6.28 0.67 12.30
N GLY A 125 7.26 0.00 12.91
CA GLY A 125 8.31 0.67 13.65
C GLY A 125 9.18 1.59 12.79
N ALA A 126 9.47 1.22 11.54
CA ALA A 126 10.20 2.06 10.59
C ALA A 126 9.38 3.29 10.18
N ALA A 127 8.09 3.12 9.90
CA ALA A 127 7.17 4.21 9.59
C ALA A 127 7.06 5.20 10.75
N ALA A 128 6.86 4.71 11.98
CA ALA A 128 6.77 5.54 13.17
C ALA A 128 8.05 6.39 13.39
N ARG A 129 9.25 5.83 13.17
CA ARG A 129 10.51 6.59 13.25
C ARG A 129 10.62 7.69 12.19
N ALA A 130 9.99 7.50 11.03
CA ALA A 130 9.88 8.53 10.00
C ALA A 130 8.75 9.55 10.25
N GLY A 131 8.07 9.46 11.40
CA GLY A 131 6.94 10.33 11.75
C GLY A 131 5.65 10.00 10.97
N VAL A 132 5.56 8.80 10.38
CA VAL A 132 4.41 8.36 9.59
C VAL A 132 3.61 7.30 10.34
N VAL A 133 2.30 7.48 10.40
CA VAL A 133 1.33 6.50 10.89
C VAL A 133 0.61 5.90 9.69
N HIS A 134 0.42 4.58 9.65
CA HIS A 134 -0.19 3.90 8.51
C HIS A 134 -1.71 4.13 8.42
N ARG A 135 -2.44 4.06 9.53
CA ARG A 135 -3.87 4.36 9.67
C ARG A 135 -4.87 3.41 9.01
N ASP A 136 -4.42 2.51 8.16
CA ASP A 136 -5.27 1.55 7.43
C ASP A 136 -4.62 0.16 7.38
N ILE A 137 -4.15 -0.33 8.52
CA ILE A 137 -3.58 -1.68 8.64
C ILE A 137 -4.69 -2.71 8.53
N LYS A 138 -4.61 -3.51 7.47
CA LYS A 138 -5.55 -4.60 7.16
C LYS A 138 -4.89 -5.65 6.27
N PRO A 139 -5.42 -6.88 6.19
CA PRO A 139 -4.83 -7.97 5.38
C PRO A 139 -4.65 -7.62 3.90
N ALA A 140 -5.51 -6.77 3.32
CA ALA A 140 -5.41 -6.35 1.93
C ALA A 140 -4.15 -5.53 1.63
N ASN A 141 -3.60 -4.81 2.63
CA ASN A 141 -2.44 -3.96 2.51
C ASN A 141 -1.13 -4.67 2.91
N ILE A 142 -1.17 -5.97 3.17
CA ILE A 142 -0.02 -6.81 3.51
C ILE A 142 0.16 -7.82 2.38
N ILE A 143 1.18 -7.62 1.55
CA ILE A 143 1.47 -8.53 0.43
C ILE A 143 2.53 -9.55 0.88
N VAL A 144 2.21 -10.83 0.79
CA VAL A 144 3.11 -11.93 1.09
C VAL A 144 3.72 -12.43 -0.22
N ARG A 145 5.04 -12.36 -0.32
CA ARG A 145 5.80 -12.81 -1.47
C ARG A 145 6.02 -14.32 -1.43
N PRO A 146 6.36 -14.96 -2.58
CA PRO A 146 6.64 -16.40 -2.61
C PRO A 146 7.80 -16.85 -1.71
N ASP A 147 8.76 -15.96 -1.42
CA ASP A 147 9.90 -16.21 -0.52
C ASP A 147 9.56 -16.03 0.97
N GLY A 148 8.31 -15.68 1.30
CA GLY A 148 7.85 -15.39 2.66
C GLY A 148 8.17 -13.99 3.15
N MET A 149 8.80 -13.16 2.32
CA MET A 149 8.94 -11.73 2.62
C MET A 149 7.59 -11.05 2.56
N VAL A 150 7.37 -10.13 3.48
CA VAL A 150 6.15 -9.31 3.54
C VAL A 150 6.45 -7.88 3.11
N LYS A 151 5.56 -7.32 2.32
CA LYS A 151 5.57 -5.90 1.95
C LYS A 151 4.27 -5.24 2.39
N LEU A 152 4.39 -4.18 3.19
CA LEU A 152 3.28 -3.30 3.56
C LEU A 152 3.08 -2.26 2.48
N THR A 153 1.84 -2.06 2.03
CA THR A 153 1.46 -1.12 0.97
C THR A 153 0.43 -0.11 1.47
N ASP A 154 0.13 0.91 0.68
CA ASP A 154 -0.96 1.88 0.92
C ASP A 154 -0.90 2.56 2.30
N PHE A 155 0.16 3.35 2.55
CA PHE A 155 0.25 4.21 3.73
C PHE A 155 -0.87 5.24 3.72
N GLY A 156 -1.97 4.88 4.38
CA GLY A 156 -3.26 5.51 4.29
C GLY A 156 -3.26 6.96 4.77
N ILE A 157 -3.75 7.83 3.89
CA ILE A 157 -4.11 9.20 4.26
C ILE A 157 -5.62 9.36 4.28
N SER A 158 -6.33 8.33 3.85
CA SER A 158 -7.77 8.39 3.68
C SER A 158 -8.54 8.90 4.93
N ARG A 159 -7.84 9.10 6.06
CA ARG A 159 -8.45 9.51 7.32
C ARG A 159 -7.75 10.65 8.07
N ALA A 160 -6.93 11.49 7.40
CA ALA A 160 -6.14 12.53 8.09
C ALA A 160 -6.98 13.60 8.82
N ARG A 161 -8.26 13.77 8.51
CA ARG A 161 -9.21 14.66 9.22
C ARG A 161 -10.68 14.22 9.14
N ASP A 162 -11.02 13.32 8.19
CA ASP A 162 -12.33 12.68 8.19
C ASP A 162 -12.21 11.35 8.95
N GLN A 163 -11.74 11.45 10.19
CA GLN A 163 -11.90 10.39 11.17
C GLN A 163 -13.34 9.95 11.15
N VAL A 164 -13.56 8.68 11.48
CA VAL A 164 -14.86 8.13 11.76
C VAL A 164 -15.69 9.25 12.40
N ASN A 165 -16.17 10.16 11.55
CA ASN A 165 -17.30 10.93 11.93
C ASN A 165 -18.39 9.88 12.02
N LEU A 166 -18.59 9.38 13.21
CA LEU A 166 -19.91 8.94 13.59
C LEU A 166 -20.74 10.18 13.30
N THR A 167 -21.06 10.35 11.99
CA THR A 167 -21.87 11.48 11.55
C THR A 167 -23.12 11.40 12.41
N ALA A 168 -23.75 12.53 12.71
CA ALA A 168 -25.06 12.57 13.37
C ALA A 168 -26.10 11.67 12.66
N ALA A 169 -25.75 11.07 11.52
CA ALA A 169 -26.50 10.08 10.73
C ALA A 169 -26.06 8.61 10.98
N GLY A 170 -25.14 8.30 11.92
CA GLY A 170 -24.77 6.91 12.25
C GLY A 170 -23.99 6.17 11.16
N MET A 171 -23.41 6.85 10.18
CA MET A 171 -22.61 6.20 9.15
C MET A 171 -21.12 6.21 9.50
N VAL A 172 -20.54 5.02 9.67
CA VAL A 172 -19.09 4.80 9.73
C VAL A 172 -18.58 4.71 8.30
N MET A 173 -17.84 5.71 7.85
CA MET A 173 -17.25 5.71 6.51
C MET A 173 -15.95 4.89 6.54
N GLY A 174 -15.95 3.71 5.91
CA GLY A 174 -14.79 2.81 5.78
C GLY A 174 -14.91 1.50 6.55
N THR A 175 -13.83 0.69 6.53
CA THR A 175 -13.80 -0.63 7.16
C THR A 175 -13.53 -0.51 8.65
N ALA A 176 -14.53 -0.77 9.51
CA ALA A 176 -14.36 -0.77 10.96
C ALA A 176 -13.66 -2.04 11.50
N GLN A 177 -13.47 -3.05 10.67
CA GLN A 177 -13.04 -4.41 11.04
C GLN A 177 -11.67 -4.48 11.74
N TYR A 178 -10.80 -3.50 11.53
CA TYR A 178 -9.45 -3.42 12.12
C TYR A 178 -9.23 -2.08 12.82
N LEU A 179 -10.32 -1.39 13.18
CA LEU A 179 -10.28 -0.03 13.73
C LEU A 179 -9.88 -0.06 15.21
N PRO A 180 -8.83 0.68 15.62
CA PRO A 180 -8.48 0.81 17.03
C PRO A 180 -9.59 1.52 17.84
N PRO A 181 -9.79 1.16 19.15
CA PRO A 181 -10.81 1.77 20.00
C PRO A 181 -10.74 3.29 20.05
N GLU A 182 -9.54 3.85 20.22
CA GLU A 182 -9.31 5.30 20.27
C GLU A 182 -9.73 5.99 18.98
N GLN A 183 -9.50 5.36 17.81
CA GLN A 183 -9.95 5.91 16.53
C GLN A 183 -11.48 5.79 16.36
N ALA A 184 -12.09 4.73 16.89
CA ALA A 184 -13.55 4.60 16.89
C ALA A 184 -14.21 5.68 17.77
N MET A 185 -13.53 6.15 18.80
CA MET A 185 -13.94 7.28 19.67
C MET A 185 -13.62 8.66 19.06
N GLY A 186 -12.99 8.71 17.86
CA GLY A 186 -12.69 9.97 17.17
C GLY A 186 -11.33 10.57 17.52
N GLU A 187 -10.48 9.84 18.24
CA GLU A 187 -9.12 10.29 18.54
C GLU A 187 -8.20 10.18 17.32
N LEU A 188 -7.06 10.86 17.41
CA LEU A 188 -6.06 10.84 16.33
C LEU A 188 -5.40 9.47 16.21
N ALA A 189 -5.20 9.03 14.98
CA ALA A 189 -4.43 7.81 14.71
C ALA A 189 -3.00 7.92 15.23
N THR A 190 -2.53 6.87 15.88
CA THR A 190 -1.19 6.77 16.44
C THR A 190 -0.47 5.52 15.94
N PRO A 191 0.88 5.44 16.02
CA PRO A 191 1.60 4.21 15.73
C PRO A 191 1.18 3.03 16.62
N ILE A 192 0.70 3.31 17.82
CA ILE A 192 0.20 2.29 18.77
C ILE A 192 -1.15 1.75 18.29
N GLY A 193 -1.98 2.58 17.66
CA GLY A 193 -3.19 2.14 16.98
C GLY A 193 -2.91 1.16 15.83
N ASP A 194 -1.87 1.40 15.05
CA ASP A 194 -1.45 0.45 13.99
C ASP A 194 -1.07 -0.92 14.58
N LEU A 195 -0.50 -0.97 15.79
CA LEU A 195 -0.19 -2.23 16.49
C LEU A 195 -1.46 -2.96 16.95
N TYR A 196 -2.49 -2.24 17.39
CA TYR A 196 -3.79 -2.85 17.67
C TYR A 196 -4.40 -3.50 16.42
N ALA A 197 -4.38 -2.79 15.29
CA ALA A 197 -4.86 -3.35 14.03
C ALA A 197 -4.06 -4.60 13.60
N LEU A 198 -2.74 -4.63 13.87
CA LEU A 198 -1.92 -5.84 13.70
C LEU A 198 -2.39 -6.96 14.64
N GLY A 199 -2.78 -6.66 15.87
CA GLY A 199 -3.37 -7.61 16.81
C GLY A 199 -4.67 -8.21 16.28
N VAL A 200 -5.55 -7.41 15.68
CA VAL A 200 -6.78 -7.90 15.04
C VAL A 200 -6.48 -8.86 13.91
N ILE A 201 -5.50 -8.54 13.06
CA ILE A 201 -5.04 -9.41 11.98
C ILE A 201 -4.46 -10.72 12.53
N ALA A 202 -3.66 -10.63 13.59
CA ALA A 202 -3.06 -11.80 14.23
C ALA A 202 -4.14 -12.73 14.82
N TYR A 203 -5.15 -12.16 15.47
CA TYR A 203 -6.30 -12.90 15.98
C TYR A 203 -7.05 -13.61 14.83
N GLU A 204 -7.38 -12.89 13.75
CA GLU A 204 -8.09 -13.44 12.59
C GLU A 204 -7.28 -14.56 11.94
N ALA A 205 -5.98 -14.36 11.77
CA ALA A 205 -5.10 -15.35 11.15
C ALA A 205 -4.92 -16.61 12.02
N ALA A 206 -4.86 -16.47 13.34
CA ALA A 206 -4.71 -17.59 14.27
C ALA A 206 -6.04 -18.34 14.49
N ALA A 207 -7.17 -17.61 14.68
CA ALA A 207 -8.47 -18.19 15.03
C ALA A 207 -9.34 -18.55 13.82
N GLY A 208 -9.04 -18.01 12.61
CA GLY A 208 -9.87 -18.15 11.41
C GLY A 208 -11.11 -17.26 11.41
N ARG A 209 -11.23 -16.37 12.39
CA ARG A 209 -12.33 -15.40 12.53
C ARG A 209 -11.84 -14.14 13.23
N ARG A 210 -12.47 -13.01 12.95
CA ARG A 210 -12.13 -11.75 13.63
C ARG A 210 -12.63 -11.74 15.07
N PRO A 211 -11.97 -10.98 15.96
CA PRO A 211 -12.41 -10.87 17.37
C PRO A 211 -13.77 -10.18 17.49
N PHE A 212 -14.04 -9.19 16.63
CA PHE A 212 -15.27 -8.41 16.64
C PHE A 212 -15.94 -8.44 15.28
N THR A 213 -17.26 -8.68 15.29
CA THR A 213 -18.15 -8.73 14.13
C THR A 213 -19.46 -8.05 14.48
N GLY A 214 -20.23 -7.61 13.50
CA GLY A 214 -21.51 -6.96 13.68
C GLY A 214 -22.28 -6.89 12.37
N GLU A 215 -23.55 -6.56 12.43
CA GLU A 215 -24.40 -6.38 11.25
C GLU A 215 -24.04 -5.11 10.48
N THR A 216 -23.61 -4.08 11.20
CA THR A 216 -23.20 -2.79 10.64
C THR A 216 -21.76 -2.45 11.00
N GLN A 217 -21.16 -1.49 10.27
CA GLN A 217 -19.84 -0.96 10.61
C GLN A 217 -19.83 -0.25 11.99
N VAL A 218 -20.98 0.29 12.39
CA VAL A 218 -21.16 0.93 13.70
C VAL A 218 -21.11 -0.11 14.83
N ASP A 219 -21.79 -1.27 14.65
CA ASP A 219 -21.75 -2.35 15.63
C ASP A 219 -20.33 -2.88 15.83
N ILE A 220 -19.59 -3.03 14.71
CA ILE A 220 -18.18 -3.46 14.78
C ILE A 220 -17.32 -2.43 15.51
N ALA A 221 -17.48 -1.15 15.19
CA ALA A 221 -16.74 -0.07 15.88
C ALA A 221 -17.08 -0.02 17.37
N PHE A 222 -18.35 -0.18 17.72
CA PHE A 222 -18.82 -0.26 19.12
C PHE A 222 -18.19 -1.44 19.86
N ALA A 223 -18.13 -2.62 19.23
CA ALA A 223 -17.51 -3.81 19.80
C ALA A 223 -15.99 -3.63 20.01
N HIS A 224 -15.29 -2.95 19.09
CA HIS A 224 -13.89 -2.60 19.30
C HIS A 224 -13.66 -1.74 20.53
N VAL A 225 -14.59 -0.85 20.88
CA VAL A 225 -14.51 0.02 22.06
C VAL A 225 -14.92 -0.73 23.35
N ASN A 226 -16.06 -1.40 23.33
CA ASN A 226 -16.76 -1.80 24.56
C ASN A 226 -16.68 -3.29 24.88
N ASP A 227 -16.61 -4.16 23.87
CA ASP A 227 -16.67 -5.60 24.12
C ASP A 227 -15.31 -6.15 24.56
N PRO A 228 -15.27 -7.08 25.51
CA PRO A 228 -14.03 -7.79 25.83
C PRO A 228 -13.52 -8.57 24.62
N VAL A 229 -12.20 -8.69 24.51
CA VAL A 229 -11.60 -9.55 23.47
C VAL A 229 -12.01 -10.99 23.75
N PRO A 230 -12.67 -11.70 22.81
CA PRO A 230 -13.02 -13.09 23.00
C PRO A 230 -11.76 -13.95 23.22
N PRO A 231 -11.83 -15.01 24.05
CA PRO A 231 -10.70 -15.90 24.20
C PRO A 231 -10.35 -16.57 22.86
N LEU A 232 -9.05 -16.73 22.64
CA LEU A 232 -8.56 -17.51 21.50
C LEU A 232 -8.91 -18.99 21.68
N PRO A 233 -9.15 -19.73 20.59
CA PRO A 233 -9.40 -21.18 20.67
C PRO A 233 -8.21 -21.93 21.27
N ASP A 234 -8.46 -23.06 21.96
CA ASP A 234 -7.45 -23.87 22.66
C ASP A 234 -6.32 -24.41 21.75
N PHE A 235 -6.56 -24.49 20.45
CA PHE A 235 -5.55 -24.89 19.48
C PHE A 235 -4.51 -23.79 19.17
N VAL A 236 -4.72 -22.54 19.60
CA VAL A 236 -3.76 -21.46 19.48
C VAL A 236 -2.77 -21.56 20.64
N PRO A 237 -1.47 -21.70 20.37
CA PRO A 237 -0.48 -21.81 21.44
C PRO A 237 -0.51 -20.59 22.39
N GLU A 238 -0.42 -20.84 23.70
CA GLU A 238 -0.48 -19.81 24.75
C GLU A 238 0.48 -18.64 24.50
N PRO A 239 1.79 -18.84 24.12
CA PRO A 239 2.67 -17.69 23.88
C PRO A 239 2.22 -16.80 22.71
N LEU A 240 1.56 -17.39 21.68
CA LEU A 240 0.98 -16.60 20.59
C LEU A 240 -0.30 -15.88 21.04
N ALA A 241 -1.13 -16.55 21.86
CA ALA A 241 -2.35 -15.97 22.40
C ALA A 241 -2.03 -14.74 23.25
N ASP A 242 -1.03 -14.82 24.12
CA ASP A 242 -0.59 -13.71 24.98
C ASP A 242 -0.18 -12.48 24.18
N VAL A 243 0.63 -12.68 23.13
CA VAL A 243 1.03 -11.59 22.22
C VAL A 243 -0.18 -10.95 21.56
N ILE A 244 -1.11 -11.77 21.06
CA ILE A 244 -2.33 -11.26 20.39
C ILE A 244 -3.17 -10.45 21.36
N LEU A 245 -3.39 -10.95 22.57
CA LEU A 245 -4.20 -10.27 23.59
C LEU A 245 -3.54 -8.97 24.07
N HIS A 246 -2.21 -8.95 24.20
CA HIS A 246 -1.49 -7.72 24.58
C HIS A 246 -1.57 -6.65 23.46
N LEU A 247 -1.46 -7.02 22.19
CA LEU A 247 -1.70 -6.10 21.07
C LEU A 247 -3.14 -5.57 21.06
N LEU A 248 -4.11 -6.36 21.52
CA LEU A 248 -5.54 -6.04 21.54
C LEU A 248 -6.00 -5.33 22.82
N GLU A 249 -5.09 -4.96 23.72
CA GLU A 249 -5.44 -4.13 24.89
C GLU A 249 -6.21 -2.88 24.45
N LYS A 250 -7.33 -2.60 25.13
CA LYS A 250 -8.20 -1.47 24.78
C LYS A 250 -7.52 -0.13 25.04
N ASP A 251 -6.83 -0.04 26.18
CA ASP A 251 -6.03 1.12 26.56
C ASP A 251 -4.71 1.13 25.78
N PRO A 252 -4.45 2.15 24.92
CA PRO A 252 -3.20 2.24 24.18
C PRO A 252 -1.95 2.20 25.06
N ALA A 253 -2.02 2.69 26.30
CA ALA A 253 -0.90 2.72 27.24
C ALA A 253 -0.50 1.32 27.74
N LYS A 254 -1.38 0.34 27.60
CA LYS A 254 -1.14 -1.06 27.98
C LYS A 254 -0.68 -1.93 26.84
N ARG A 255 -0.58 -1.41 25.62
CA ARG A 255 -0.04 -2.10 24.44
C ARG A 255 1.49 -1.99 24.39
N PRO A 256 2.18 -2.77 23.55
CA PRO A 256 3.61 -2.56 23.30
C PRO A 256 3.87 -1.10 22.91
N GLU A 257 4.84 -0.46 23.57
CA GLU A 257 5.15 0.98 23.44
C GLU A 257 5.63 1.41 22.04
N SER A 258 6.04 0.43 21.22
CA SER A 258 6.58 0.69 19.86
C SER A 258 6.56 -0.58 19.01
N GLY A 259 6.69 -0.41 17.68
CA GLY A 259 6.90 -1.53 16.77
C GLY A 259 8.12 -2.38 17.15
N SER A 260 9.18 -1.77 17.68
CA SER A 260 10.35 -2.52 18.16
C SER A 260 10.07 -3.33 19.44
N ALA A 261 9.22 -2.83 20.33
CA ALA A 261 8.75 -3.58 21.49
C ALA A 261 7.89 -4.78 21.05
N ALA A 262 6.95 -4.57 20.15
CA ALA A 262 6.14 -5.64 19.56
C ALA A 262 7.02 -6.71 18.89
N VAL A 263 8.04 -6.32 18.13
CA VAL A 263 9.00 -7.28 17.51
C VAL A 263 9.68 -8.15 18.57
N ARG A 264 10.16 -7.55 19.67
CA ARG A 264 10.82 -8.31 20.76
C ARG A 264 9.89 -9.34 21.40
N GLU A 265 8.66 -8.93 21.63
CA GLU A 265 7.63 -9.77 22.24
C GLU A 265 7.23 -10.92 21.33
N ILE A 266 6.90 -10.64 20.05
CA ILE A 266 6.57 -11.66 19.06
C ILE A 266 7.74 -12.65 18.88
N ALA A 267 8.98 -12.15 18.79
CA ALA A 267 10.15 -13.01 18.66
C ALA A 267 10.40 -13.85 19.94
N GLY A 268 10.12 -13.30 21.12
CA GLY A 268 10.17 -14.03 22.38
C GLY A 268 9.18 -15.19 22.43
N ALA A 269 7.93 -14.95 22.05
CA ALA A 269 6.88 -15.95 21.94
C ALA A 269 7.23 -17.03 20.90
N ALA A 270 7.73 -16.63 19.73
CA ALA A 270 8.18 -17.56 18.72
C ALA A 270 9.29 -18.49 19.24
N LYS A 271 10.28 -17.92 19.94
CA LYS A 271 11.36 -18.67 20.57
C LYS A 271 10.83 -19.67 21.62
N ALA A 272 9.85 -19.27 22.43
CA ALA A 272 9.23 -20.17 23.42
C ALA A 272 8.53 -21.38 22.75
N MET A 273 8.01 -21.18 21.54
CA MET A 273 7.40 -22.25 20.72
C MET A 273 8.41 -23.00 19.83
N GLY A 274 9.71 -22.66 19.88
CA GLY A 274 10.71 -23.24 18.98
C GLY A 274 10.58 -22.82 17.51
N ILE A 275 9.88 -21.70 17.23
CA ILE A 275 9.61 -21.21 15.89
C ILE A 275 10.65 -20.14 15.52
N SER A 276 11.20 -20.25 14.29
CA SER A 276 12.05 -19.21 13.70
C SER A 276 11.18 -18.06 13.15
N VAL A 277 11.59 -16.82 13.39
CA VAL A 277 10.98 -15.63 12.81
C VAL A 277 11.54 -15.22 11.45
N THR A 278 12.45 -16.05 10.90
CA THR A 278 12.99 -15.84 9.54
C THR A 278 11.87 -16.01 8.51
N PRO A 279 11.76 -15.14 7.50
CA PRO A 279 10.78 -15.32 6.41
C PRO A 279 10.89 -16.72 5.80
N ARG A 280 9.77 -17.35 5.58
CA ARG A 280 9.69 -18.67 4.94
C ARG A 280 8.53 -18.73 3.96
N PRO A 281 8.69 -19.44 2.82
CA PRO A 281 7.65 -19.61 1.84
C PRO A 281 6.34 -20.14 2.44
N LEU A 282 5.24 -19.46 2.17
CA LEU A 282 3.89 -19.95 2.50
C LEU A 282 3.36 -20.81 1.35
N PRO A 283 2.54 -21.84 1.65
CA PRO A 283 1.72 -22.48 0.63
C PRO A 283 0.87 -21.43 -0.10
N LEU A 284 0.67 -21.61 -1.41
CA LEU A 284 -0.16 -20.66 -2.17
C LEU A 284 -1.57 -20.56 -1.56
N PRO A 285 -2.21 -19.38 -1.65
CA PRO A 285 -3.61 -19.24 -1.23
C PRO A 285 -4.50 -20.22 -2.00
N LYS A 286 -5.55 -20.75 -1.35
CA LYS A 286 -6.45 -21.77 -1.93
C LYS A 286 -7.00 -21.36 -3.30
N ALA A 287 -7.37 -20.09 -3.47
CA ALA A 287 -7.85 -19.56 -4.75
C ALA A 287 -6.79 -19.63 -5.87
N ALA A 288 -5.52 -19.38 -5.54
CA ALA A 288 -4.42 -19.47 -6.48
C ALA A 288 -4.08 -20.93 -6.83
N GLN A 289 -4.18 -21.85 -5.87
CA GLN A 289 -4.01 -23.29 -6.09
C GLN A 289 -5.06 -23.80 -7.10
N GLN A 290 -6.33 -23.47 -6.92
CA GLN A 290 -7.42 -23.84 -7.83
C GLN A 290 -7.23 -23.27 -9.24
N ALA A 291 -6.76 -22.03 -9.37
CA ALA A 291 -6.48 -21.41 -10.67
C ALA A 291 -5.31 -22.11 -11.41
N THR A 292 -4.36 -22.70 -10.67
CA THR A 292 -3.23 -23.45 -11.24
C THR A 292 -3.67 -24.84 -11.68
N GLU A 293 -4.53 -25.50 -10.93
CA GLU A 293 -5.08 -26.83 -11.25
C GLU A 293 -6.02 -26.80 -12.48
N THR A 294 -6.77 -25.72 -12.68
CA THR A 294 -7.65 -25.53 -13.84
C THR A 294 -6.89 -25.17 -15.11
N ARG A 295 -5.64 -24.76 -15.04
CA ARG A 295 -4.73 -24.66 -16.17
C ARG A 295 -4.17 -26.04 -16.51
N THR A 296 -5.00 -26.92 -17.08
CA THR A 296 -4.51 -28.10 -17.81
C THR A 296 -3.41 -27.62 -18.76
N PRO A 297 -2.20 -28.24 -18.78
CA PRO A 297 -1.19 -27.87 -19.76
C PRO A 297 -1.84 -28.06 -21.13
N MET A 298 -2.04 -26.97 -21.83
CA MET A 298 -2.38 -27.02 -23.25
C MET A 298 -1.20 -27.75 -23.90
N GLN A 299 -1.35 -29.05 -24.13
CA GLN A 299 -0.39 -29.79 -24.95
C GLN A 299 -0.17 -28.97 -26.20
N PRO A 300 1.08 -28.67 -26.57
CA PRO A 300 1.31 -28.06 -27.86
C PRO A 300 0.72 -29.01 -28.89
N SER A 301 -0.39 -28.62 -29.49
CA SER A 301 -0.91 -29.28 -30.67
C SER A 301 0.14 -29.07 -31.76
N VAL A 302 1.03 -30.04 -31.89
CA VAL A 302 1.91 -30.15 -33.03
C VAL A 302 0.97 -30.30 -34.21
N PRO A 303 0.94 -29.38 -35.16
CA PRO A 303 0.14 -29.57 -36.34
C PRO A 303 0.66 -30.83 -37.02
N ILE A 304 -0.15 -31.88 -37.05
CA ILE A 304 0.11 -33.07 -37.88
C ILE A 304 0.13 -32.55 -39.30
N LEU A 305 1.30 -32.31 -39.83
CA LEU A 305 1.51 -32.08 -41.27
C LEU A 305 0.96 -33.29 -42.00
N ALA A 306 -0.21 -33.14 -42.59
CA ALA A 306 -0.74 -34.13 -43.48
C ALA A 306 0.33 -34.47 -44.54
N PRO A 307 0.49 -35.77 -44.89
CA PRO A 307 1.50 -36.14 -45.90
C PRO A 307 1.22 -35.39 -47.20
N VAL A 308 2.22 -34.65 -47.66
CA VAL A 308 2.19 -33.98 -48.96
C VAL A 308 2.04 -35.06 -50.02
N ARG A 309 0.86 -35.19 -50.60
CA ARG A 309 0.65 -36.00 -51.82
C ARG A 309 1.53 -35.39 -52.93
N HIS A 310 2.49 -36.15 -53.40
CA HIS A 310 3.29 -35.82 -54.58
C HIS A 310 2.34 -35.56 -55.74
N LEU A 311 2.14 -34.29 -56.06
CA LEU A 311 1.52 -33.90 -57.33
C LEU A 311 2.51 -34.24 -58.45
N THR A 312 2.17 -35.24 -59.26
CA THR A 312 2.85 -35.58 -60.50
C THR A 312 2.90 -34.34 -61.42
N ARG A 313 4.09 -34.01 -61.81
CA ARG A 313 4.45 -32.91 -62.74
C ARG A 313 3.66 -33.03 -64.04
N ARG A 314 2.60 -32.25 -64.16
CA ARG A 314 1.88 -32.11 -65.41
C ARG A 314 2.68 -31.13 -66.30
N THR A 315 3.26 -31.59 -67.35
CA THR A 315 3.93 -30.76 -68.37
C THR A 315 2.90 -29.84 -69.03
N LEU A 316 3.15 -28.54 -68.93
CA LEU A 316 2.39 -27.51 -69.61
C LEU A 316 2.96 -27.40 -71.06
N PRO A 317 2.13 -27.12 -72.09
CA PRO A 317 2.58 -26.89 -73.40
C PRO A 317 3.42 -25.62 -73.55
N ASP A 318 4.40 -25.64 -74.45
CA ASP A 318 5.44 -24.62 -74.67
C ASP A 318 4.97 -23.27 -75.22
N GLU A 319 3.68 -23.04 -75.31
CA GLU A 319 3.12 -21.88 -76.04
C GLU A 319 2.82 -20.65 -75.19
N MET A 320 3.20 -20.63 -73.89
CA MET A 320 2.93 -19.51 -73.02
C MET A 320 4.17 -18.82 -72.44
N LEU A 321 5.31 -18.94 -73.10
CA LEU A 321 6.55 -18.28 -72.64
C LEU A 321 6.96 -17.13 -73.58
N GLN A 322 6.06 -16.20 -73.89
CA GLN A 322 6.46 -14.91 -74.46
C GLN A 322 6.06 -13.77 -73.48
N PRO A 323 7.04 -12.96 -73.02
CA PRO A 323 6.71 -11.79 -72.24
C PRO A 323 6.18 -10.67 -73.15
N PRO A 324 5.18 -9.89 -72.69
CA PRO A 324 4.71 -8.73 -73.47
C PRO A 324 5.78 -7.65 -73.55
N SER A 325 6.09 -7.23 -74.72
CA SER A 325 6.97 -6.09 -75.04
C SER A 325 6.27 -4.79 -74.59
N GLY A 326 6.91 -4.05 -73.75
CA GLY A 326 6.52 -2.68 -73.52
C GLY A 326 6.77 -2.21 -72.06
N LEU A 327 7.63 -1.20 -71.98
CA LEU A 327 7.90 -0.34 -70.83
C LEU A 327 8.97 -0.80 -69.79
N VAL A 328 10.20 -0.45 -70.12
CA VAL A 328 11.33 -0.38 -69.21
C VAL A 328 11.37 1.01 -68.57
N PRO A 329 11.25 1.15 -67.27
CA PRO A 329 11.56 2.42 -66.63
C PRO A 329 13.09 2.58 -66.56
N ARG A 330 13.62 3.66 -67.13
CA ARG A 330 15.01 4.07 -66.99
C ARG A 330 15.34 4.42 -65.50
N VAL A 331 16.17 3.64 -64.90
CA VAL A 331 16.84 4.02 -63.64
C VAL A 331 17.96 5.02 -64.00
N ARG A 332 17.81 6.26 -63.56
CA ARG A 332 18.91 7.25 -63.57
C ARG A 332 19.81 6.97 -62.36
N SER A 333 21.01 6.53 -62.61
CA SER A 333 22.10 6.54 -61.63
C SER A 333 22.52 7.98 -61.38
N VAL A 334 22.40 8.42 -60.12
CA VAL A 334 23.03 9.65 -59.64
C VAL A 334 24.24 9.24 -58.80
N THR A 335 25.39 9.34 -59.43
CA THR A 335 26.68 9.38 -58.76
C THR A 335 26.92 10.82 -58.30
N GLY A 336 27.10 11.01 -56.98
CA GLY A 336 27.44 12.29 -56.42
C GLY A 336 27.95 12.12 -54.98
N ARG A 337 29.28 12.09 -54.89
CA ARG A 337 29.99 12.25 -53.61
C ARG A 337 29.67 13.62 -53.02
N HIS A 338 29.45 13.72 -51.72
CA HIS A 338 30.22 14.51 -50.73
C HIS A 338 29.50 14.48 -49.38
N ALA A 339 30.19 13.88 -48.42
CA ALA A 339 29.90 14.05 -47.02
C ALA A 339 30.32 15.46 -46.57
N VAL A 340 29.41 16.23 -46.03
CA VAL A 340 29.74 17.46 -45.28
C VAL A 340 29.29 17.23 -43.82
N VAL A 341 30.30 17.12 -42.97
CA VAL A 341 30.13 17.09 -41.51
C VAL A 341 30.06 18.54 -41.04
N PRO A 342 29.08 18.99 -40.33
CA PRO A 342 29.13 20.30 -39.64
C PRO A 342 30.00 20.20 -38.40
N ARG A 343 31.06 21.03 -38.40
CA ARG A 343 31.86 21.31 -37.19
C ARG A 343 31.01 22.06 -36.17
N ILE A 344 31.00 21.57 -34.95
CA ILE A 344 30.57 22.32 -33.80
C ILE A 344 31.68 23.27 -33.40
N ILE A 345 31.38 24.57 -33.36
CA ILE A 345 32.30 25.61 -32.90
C ILE A 345 31.97 25.81 -31.40
N ASP A 346 32.93 25.48 -30.54
CA ASP A 346 32.94 25.89 -29.13
C ASP A 346 33.19 27.39 -29.06
N GLU A 347 32.24 28.13 -28.53
CA GLU A 347 32.53 29.48 -27.96
C GLU A 347 32.28 29.44 -26.46
N ALA A 348 33.37 29.30 -25.74
CA ALA A 348 33.42 29.54 -24.30
C ALA A 348 33.43 31.07 -24.06
N THR A 349 32.34 31.59 -23.53
CA THR A 349 32.31 32.95 -22.98
C THR A 349 32.35 32.88 -21.47
N THR A 350 33.52 33.16 -20.95
CA THR A 350 33.81 33.38 -19.54
C THR A 350 33.18 34.71 -19.09
N ILE A 351 32.23 34.65 -18.16
CA ILE A 351 31.78 35.85 -17.42
C ILE A 351 32.11 35.66 -15.94
N ALA A 352 32.98 36.52 -15.44
CA ALA A 352 33.42 36.64 -14.05
C ALA A 352 32.28 37.20 -13.16
N PRO A 353 32.20 36.81 -11.86
CA PRO A 353 31.21 37.35 -10.95
C PRO A 353 31.61 38.71 -10.40
N SER A 354 30.78 39.73 -10.61
CA SER A 354 30.87 41.01 -9.92
C SER A 354 30.16 40.90 -8.57
N SER A 355 30.97 41.01 -7.52
CA SER A 355 30.51 41.28 -6.15
C SER A 355 29.94 42.69 -6.05
N THR A 356 28.68 42.81 -5.63
CA THR A 356 28.17 44.05 -5.06
C THR A 356 27.35 43.71 -3.82
N MET A 357 27.95 43.88 -2.66
CA MET A 357 27.29 43.87 -1.35
C MET A 357 26.38 45.09 -1.24
N ILE A 358 25.13 44.90 -0.95
CA ILE A 358 24.20 45.93 -0.47
C ILE A 358 23.86 45.58 0.98
N PRO A 359 24.05 46.52 1.93
CA PRO A 359 23.69 46.27 3.33
C PRO A 359 22.20 46.43 3.53
N ILE A 360 21.53 45.38 4.02
CA ILE A 360 20.12 45.44 4.42
C ILE A 360 20.07 45.91 5.87
N THR A 361 19.76 47.18 6.08
CA THR A 361 19.23 47.73 7.32
C THR A 361 17.71 47.68 7.21
N GLY A 362 17.06 46.75 7.90
CA GLY A 362 15.61 46.63 7.93
C GLY A 362 15.14 46.15 9.29
N ARG A 363 14.50 47.07 10.01
CA ARG A 363 13.92 46.92 11.35
C ARG A 363 12.98 45.74 11.43
N HIS A 364 13.14 44.91 12.47
CA HIS A 364 12.15 43.89 12.90
C HIS A 364 10.88 44.58 13.38
N PRO A 365 9.69 44.12 13.02
CA PRO A 365 8.48 44.54 13.70
C PRO A 365 8.40 43.79 15.04
N VAL A 366 8.22 44.55 16.10
CA VAL A 366 7.95 44.09 17.47
C VAL A 366 6.55 43.47 17.52
N LEU A 367 6.47 42.22 17.93
CA LEU A 367 5.21 41.58 18.26
C LEU A 367 4.65 42.19 19.57
N PRO A 368 3.33 42.44 19.68
CA PRO A 368 2.77 42.96 20.91
C PRO A 368 2.76 41.84 21.99
N HIS A 369 3.21 42.25 23.18
CA HIS A 369 3.09 41.45 24.39
C HIS A 369 1.62 41.16 24.70
N ILE A 370 1.26 39.89 24.78
CA ILE A 370 0.00 39.43 25.38
C ILE A 370 0.20 39.52 26.90
N ILE A 371 -0.59 40.39 27.51
CA ILE A 371 -0.68 40.50 28.96
C ILE A 371 -1.48 39.30 29.44
N GLU A 372 -0.86 38.40 30.21
CA GLU A 372 -1.55 37.33 30.91
C GLU A 372 -2.36 37.97 32.08
N GLU A 373 -3.68 37.81 32.05
CA GLU A 373 -4.54 38.06 33.19
C GLU A 373 -4.28 36.96 34.24
N PRO A 374 -4.19 37.32 35.55
CA PRO A 374 -4.04 36.34 36.60
C PRO A 374 -5.34 35.55 36.82
N ALA A 375 -5.21 34.23 36.95
CA ALA A 375 -6.28 33.28 37.21
C ALA A 375 -7.07 33.66 38.49
N PRO A 376 -8.41 33.47 38.48
CA PRO A 376 -9.23 33.75 39.66
C PRO A 376 -8.97 32.74 40.77
N THR A 377 -8.80 33.25 41.97
CA THR A 377 -8.66 32.48 43.25
C THR A 377 -9.91 31.65 43.51
N PRO A 378 -9.79 30.40 43.95
CA PRO A 378 -10.93 29.57 44.31
C PRO A 378 -11.61 30.05 45.62
N SER A 379 -12.91 30.20 45.58
CA SER A 379 -13.77 30.48 46.72
C SER A 379 -13.80 29.29 47.69
N PRO A 380 -13.95 29.53 49.02
CA PRO A 380 -13.98 28.46 50.01
C PRO A 380 -15.30 27.70 49.96
N ASN A 381 -15.20 26.39 50.01
CA ASN A 381 -16.30 25.42 50.02
C ASN A 381 -17.00 25.39 51.40
N PRO A 382 -18.33 25.45 51.49
CA PRO A 382 -19.03 25.34 52.75
C PRO A 382 -19.27 23.86 53.12
N LEU A 383 -18.76 23.50 54.30
CA LEU A 383 -19.28 22.56 55.31
C LEU A 383 -19.89 21.22 54.85
N SER A 384 -19.12 20.17 55.10
CA SER A 384 -19.58 18.78 55.15
C SER A 384 -20.40 18.49 56.38
N PRO A 385 -21.48 17.68 56.34
CA PRO A 385 -22.22 17.23 57.52
C PRO A 385 -21.52 16.04 58.21
N PRO A 386 -21.78 15.80 59.49
CA PRO A 386 -21.04 14.86 60.34
C PRO A 386 -21.39 13.39 60.05
N THR A 387 -20.36 12.55 60.05
CA THR A 387 -20.41 11.09 59.94
C THR A 387 -21.08 10.47 61.19
N ARG A 388 -22.20 9.78 61.02
CA ARG A 388 -22.81 8.92 62.06
C ARG A 388 -22.07 7.58 62.08
N VAL A 389 -21.38 7.32 63.15
CA VAL A 389 -20.90 6.00 63.58
C VAL A 389 -22.09 5.15 64.05
N ARG A 390 -22.36 4.03 63.32
CA ARG A 390 -23.23 2.96 63.91
C ARG A 390 -22.32 1.82 64.37
N ARG A 391 -22.34 1.57 65.69
CA ARG A 391 -21.88 0.34 66.36
C ARG A 391 -22.83 -0.80 65.96
N ILE A 392 -22.25 -1.95 65.66
CA ILE A 392 -22.92 -3.24 65.53
C ILE A 392 -22.68 -4.03 66.80
N ILE A 393 -23.76 -4.54 67.31
CA ILE A 393 -23.80 -5.73 68.19
C ILE A 393 -24.03 -6.93 67.30
#